data_116a287c071619926f0aa3878b188de3
#
_entry.id   116a287c071619926f0aa3878b188de3
#
_cell.length_a   1.000
_cell.length_b   1.000
_cell.length_c   1.000
_cell.angle_alpha   90.00
_cell.angle_beta   90.00
_cell.angle_gamma   90.00
#
_symmetry.space_group_name_H-M   'P 1'
#
loop_
_entity.id
_entity.type
_entity.pdbx_description
1 polymer ?
#
loop_
_entity_poly.entity_id
_entity_poly.type
_entity_poly.pdbx_seq_one_letter_code
_entity_poly.pdbx_strand_id
1 'polypeptide(L)'
;MGSRTLNIHERFLRHIWNRQYLRHEELQTSDGHPLRVLHAGHLNSDGGPDVRDAVLQIGRVTYHGDVEIHRTVVDWIHHQHHEDPRYNKVVLHVVLERPSGVGVTVVRSGRHIPVLVLEPFLSESIHTLWQKTILDERLHSRGALPCADRNCAVPKELLADWIQHLSVERLELKLRRFNERLRELAQLQLFTVRERRPHNALWRIEGNPDDLPPPHNELSQRDLATREHWDQLLYEGLMEGLGYSKNREPFVRLCRSVALREFRAQHIEDNEMAIQALLLGAAGLLPRIREVHDKESRAFVRLLVGEWKTRKKAYRSAILHPAHWQFFPTRPSNFPALRIAAASVLVKKI
;
A
#
# COMPACT_ATOMS: atom_id res chain seq x y z
N MET A 1 -39.45 -4.72 24.78
CA MET A 1 -39.34 -4.48 23.32
C MET A 1 -37.86 -4.58 22.98
N GLY A 2 -37.47 -5.69 22.36
CA GLY A 2 -36.06 -5.91 22.00
C GLY A 2 -35.62 -4.96 20.90
N SER A 3 -34.69 -4.10 21.21
CA SER A 3 -33.98 -3.26 20.22
C SER A 3 -33.33 -4.18 19.17
N ARG A 4 -33.87 -4.22 17.98
CA ARG A 4 -33.16 -4.77 16.82
C ARG A 4 -31.97 -3.84 16.57
N THR A 5 -30.78 -4.24 17.01
CA THR A 5 -29.53 -3.57 16.65
C THR A 5 -29.39 -3.59 15.13
N LEU A 6 -29.65 -2.46 14.49
CA LEU A 6 -29.38 -2.26 13.08
C LEU A 6 -27.89 -2.49 12.87
N ASN A 7 -27.54 -3.42 11.98
CA ASN A 7 -26.13 -3.69 11.63
C ASN A 7 -25.64 -2.56 10.73
N ILE A 8 -25.28 -1.43 11.34
CA ILE A 8 -24.86 -0.20 10.67
C ILE A 8 -23.37 -0.32 10.33
N HIS A 9 -23.08 -0.20 9.08
CA HIS A 9 -21.72 -0.28 8.57
C HIS A 9 -20.97 1.04 8.82
N GLU A 10 -19.71 1.00 9.28
CA GLU A 10 -18.84 2.18 9.51
C GLU A 10 -18.76 3.12 8.32
N ARG A 11 -18.78 2.58 7.08
CA ARG A 11 -18.85 3.39 5.84
C ARG A 11 -20.00 4.40 5.87
N PHE A 12 -21.17 4.04 6.44
CA PHE A 12 -22.30 4.94 6.55
C PHE A 12 -22.03 6.03 7.59
N LEU A 13 -21.39 5.70 8.72
CA LEU A 13 -21.01 6.69 9.72
C LEU A 13 -20.01 7.69 9.18
N ARG A 14 -19.04 7.21 8.37
CA ARG A 14 -18.11 8.08 7.64
C ARG A 14 -18.82 9.03 6.68
N HIS A 15 -19.91 8.57 6.05
CA HIS A 15 -20.73 9.44 5.19
C HIS A 15 -21.47 10.50 6.01
N ILE A 16 -22.07 10.14 7.17
CA ILE A 16 -22.70 11.09 8.09
C ILE A 16 -21.70 12.17 8.51
N TRP A 17 -20.49 11.77 8.92
CA TRP A 17 -19.43 12.70 9.30
C TRP A 17 -19.01 13.60 8.12
N ASN A 18 -18.77 13.03 6.97
CA ASN A 18 -18.32 13.79 5.79
C ASN A 18 -19.36 14.81 5.32
N ARG A 19 -20.63 14.46 5.37
CA ARG A 19 -21.76 15.34 5.01
C ARG A 19 -22.20 16.23 6.15
N GLN A 20 -21.64 16.04 7.34
CA GLN A 20 -21.97 16.80 8.54
C GLN A 20 -23.50 16.81 8.84
N TYR A 21 -24.16 15.65 8.74
CA TYR A 21 -25.56 15.48 9.08
C TYR A 21 -25.78 15.48 10.59
N LEU A 22 -25.33 16.57 11.24
CA LEU A 22 -25.28 16.74 12.69
C LEU A 22 -25.94 18.06 13.12
N ARG A 23 -26.43 18.09 14.33
CA ARG A 23 -26.90 19.32 15.00
C ARG A 23 -25.72 20.03 15.64
N HIS A 24 -25.04 20.87 14.85
CA HIS A 24 -23.75 21.47 15.17
C HIS A 24 -23.71 22.28 16.46
N GLU A 25 -24.83 22.95 16.80
CA GLU A 25 -24.90 23.81 17.99
C GLU A 25 -24.97 23.01 19.31
N GLU A 26 -25.34 21.75 19.23
CA GLU A 26 -25.53 20.86 20.37
C GLU A 26 -24.35 19.93 20.62
N LEU A 27 -23.36 19.90 19.69
CA LEU A 27 -22.28 18.93 19.75
C LEU A 27 -21.45 19.06 21.02
N GLN A 28 -21.25 17.95 21.69
CA GLN A 28 -20.37 17.84 22.86
C GLN A 28 -19.70 16.47 22.90
N THR A 29 -18.52 16.42 23.49
CA THR A 29 -17.83 15.16 23.75
C THR A 29 -18.55 14.39 24.88
N SER A 30 -18.24 13.10 24.99
CA SER A 30 -18.78 12.28 26.09
C SER A 30 -18.46 12.79 27.49
N ASP A 31 -17.44 13.67 27.60
CA ASP A 31 -17.02 14.31 28.85
C ASP A 31 -17.69 15.68 29.05
N GLY A 32 -18.66 16.04 28.19
CA GLY A 32 -19.45 17.27 28.29
C GLY A 32 -18.76 18.53 27.75
N HIS A 33 -17.62 18.43 27.08
CA HIS A 33 -16.98 19.59 26.48
C HIS A 33 -17.68 19.99 25.18
N PRO A 34 -18.07 21.25 24.97
CA PRO A 34 -18.61 21.72 23.69
C PRO A 34 -17.67 21.43 22.56
N LEU A 35 -18.19 20.94 21.43
CA LEU A 35 -17.45 20.61 20.23
C LEU A 35 -17.94 21.43 19.04
N ARG A 36 -17.02 22.07 18.32
CA ARG A 36 -17.31 22.71 17.03
C ARG A 36 -16.43 22.11 15.95
N VAL A 37 -17.04 21.70 14.85
CA VAL A 37 -16.32 21.23 13.66
C VAL A 37 -16.03 22.44 12.77
N LEU A 38 -14.78 22.92 12.79
CA LEU A 38 -14.34 24.04 11.95
C LEU A 38 -14.02 23.57 10.53
N HIS A 39 -13.44 22.38 10.42
CA HIS A 39 -13.20 21.66 9.17
C HIS A 39 -13.34 20.17 9.44
N ALA A 40 -14.19 19.50 8.67
CA ALA A 40 -14.48 18.07 8.87
C ALA A 40 -13.31 17.13 8.50
N GLY A 41 -12.31 17.64 7.80
CA GLY A 41 -11.20 16.87 7.26
C GLY A 41 -11.51 16.24 5.91
N HIS A 42 -10.64 15.34 5.47
CA HIS A 42 -10.76 14.60 4.20
C HIS A 42 -10.86 13.10 4.47
N LEU A 43 -11.84 12.44 3.85
CA LEU A 43 -11.95 10.98 3.94
C LEU A 43 -10.68 10.30 3.45
N ASN A 44 -10.15 9.41 4.28
CA ASN A 44 -8.99 8.61 3.96
C ASN A 44 -9.41 7.27 3.35
N SER A 45 -8.91 6.96 2.18
CA SER A 45 -9.07 5.66 1.51
C SER A 45 -7.91 4.70 1.77
N ASP A 46 -6.88 5.15 2.45
CA ASP A 46 -5.66 4.41 2.75
C ASP A 46 -5.71 3.81 4.16
N GLY A 47 -4.67 3.10 4.57
CA GLY A 47 -4.56 2.62 5.95
C GLY A 47 -4.27 3.76 6.92
N GLY A 48 -4.82 3.67 8.14
CA GLY A 48 -4.76 4.69 9.18
C GLY A 48 -6.13 5.31 9.45
N PRO A 49 -6.19 6.46 10.12
CA PRO A 49 -7.44 7.10 10.51
C PRO A 49 -8.38 7.36 9.34
N ASP A 50 -9.68 7.24 9.58
CA ASP A 50 -10.76 7.38 8.59
C ASP A 50 -10.83 8.76 7.95
N VAL A 51 -10.46 9.80 8.70
CA VAL A 51 -10.46 11.19 8.24
C VAL A 51 -9.13 11.82 8.63
N ARG A 52 -8.56 12.57 7.71
CA ARG A 52 -7.31 13.32 7.92
C ARG A 52 -7.55 14.80 7.91
N ASP A 53 -6.66 15.52 8.62
CA ASP A 53 -6.57 16.98 8.60
C ASP A 53 -7.87 17.69 9.00
N ALA A 54 -8.60 17.16 9.98
CA ALA A 54 -9.72 17.83 10.58
C ALA A 54 -9.26 18.97 11.50
N VAL A 55 -10.08 20.03 11.60
CA VAL A 55 -9.89 21.14 12.53
C VAL A 55 -11.11 21.23 13.42
N LEU A 56 -10.89 20.99 14.72
CA LEU A 56 -11.96 20.87 15.73
C LEU A 56 -11.68 21.81 16.89
N GLN A 57 -12.70 22.48 17.38
CA GLN A 57 -12.62 23.20 18.65
C GLN A 57 -13.35 22.40 19.72
N ILE A 58 -12.62 22.00 20.78
CA ILE A 58 -13.16 21.27 21.93
C ILE A 58 -12.95 22.15 23.16
N GLY A 59 -14.05 22.60 23.75
CA GLY A 59 -14.00 23.64 24.77
C GLY A 59 -13.41 24.93 24.23
N ARG A 60 -12.25 25.32 24.77
CA ARG A 60 -11.52 26.55 24.35
C ARG A 60 -10.30 26.26 23.46
N VAL A 61 -10.02 25.00 23.20
CA VAL A 61 -8.79 24.56 22.47
C VAL A 61 -9.14 24.14 21.06
N THR A 62 -8.36 24.62 20.10
CA THR A 62 -8.45 24.18 18.69
C THR A 62 -7.42 23.08 18.44
N TYR A 63 -7.90 21.97 17.91
CA TYR A 63 -7.10 20.80 17.56
C TYR A 63 -7.03 20.65 16.05
N HIS A 64 -5.84 20.35 15.56
CA HIS A 64 -5.57 19.97 14.17
C HIS A 64 -5.10 18.52 14.18
N GLY A 65 -5.81 17.62 13.48
CA GLY A 65 -5.44 16.22 13.46
C GLY A 65 -6.48 15.35 12.74
N ASP A 66 -6.41 14.07 13.03
CA ASP A 66 -7.21 13.06 12.35
C ASP A 66 -8.43 12.68 13.19
N VAL A 67 -9.44 12.10 12.52
CA VAL A 67 -10.64 11.57 13.20
C VAL A 67 -10.80 10.12 12.83
N GLU A 68 -11.08 9.29 13.84
CA GLU A 68 -11.43 7.87 13.64
C GLU A 68 -12.90 7.65 13.93
N ILE A 69 -13.55 6.78 13.15
CA ILE A 69 -15.00 6.58 13.18
C ILE A 69 -15.33 5.10 13.32
N HIS A 70 -15.99 4.75 14.39
CA HIS A 70 -16.42 3.39 14.68
C HIS A 70 -17.91 3.30 15.02
N ARG A 71 -18.41 2.10 15.11
CA ARG A 71 -19.73 1.87 15.63
C ARG A 71 -19.77 2.08 17.14
N THR A 72 -18.78 1.53 17.85
CA THR A 72 -18.69 1.59 19.32
C THR A 72 -17.28 1.95 19.77
N VAL A 73 -17.14 2.40 21.01
CA VAL A 73 -15.85 2.73 21.62
C VAL A 73 -14.92 1.51 21.70
N VAL A 74 -15.48 0.29 21.82
CA VAL A 74 -14.72 -0.96 21.98
C VAL A 74 -13.94 -1.30 20.70
N ASP A 75 -14.44 -0.86 19.54
CA ASP A 75 -13.82 -1.15 18.24
C ASP A 75 -12.42 -0.54 18.12
N TRP A 76 -12.13 0.53 18.87
CA TRP A 76 -10.78 1.09 18.98
C TRP A 76 -9.74 0.06 19.44
N ILE A 77 -10.12 -0.76 20.44
CA ILE A 77 -9.25 -1.82 20.97
C ILE A 77 -9.27 -3.05 20.08
N HIS A 78 -10.45 -3.44 19.56
CA HIS A 78 -10.59 -4.58 18.67
C HIS A 78 -9.74 -4.43 17.40
N HIS A 79 -9.65 -3.21 16.86
CA HIS A 79 -8.83 -2.89 15.67
C HIS A 79 -7.37 -2.57 16.02
N GLN A 80 -6.98 -2.66 17.30
CA GLN A 80 -5.61 -2.42 17.80
C GLN A 80 -5.06 -1.01 17.50
N HIS A 81 -5.93 0.00 17.40
CA HIS A 81 -5.51 1.38 17.12
C HIS A 81 -4.67 2.00 18.23
N HIS A 82 -4.83 1.53 19.47
CA HIS A 82 -4.02 1.91 20.62
C HIS A 82 -2.55 1.47 20.52
N GLU A 83 -2.22 0.53 19.62
CA GLU A 83 -0.85 0.05 19.39
C GLU A 83 -0.23 0.62 18.11
N ASP A 84 -1.04 1.18 17.21
CA ASP A 84 -0.62 1.64 15.90
C ASP A 84 -0.18 3.13 15.93
N PRO A 85 1.10 3.44 15.62
CA PRO A 85 1.60 4.81 15.63
C PRO A 85 0.91 5.73 14.61
N ARG A 86 0.26 5.20 13.57
CA ARG A 86 -0.50 5.98 12.59
C ARG A 86 -1.65 6.75 13.22
N TYR A 87 -2.21 6.24 14.34
CA TYR A 87 -3.33 6.86 15.06
C TYR A 87 -2.89 7.89 16.12
N ASN A 88 -1.59 8.14 16.29
CA ASN A 88 -1.10 9.11 17.26
C ASN A 88 -1.56 10.56 16.96
N LYS A 89 -1.96 10.87 15.72
CA LYS A 89 -2.51 12.18 15.33
C LYS A 89 -4.01 12.30 15.49
N VAL A 90 -4.71 11.23 15.89
CA VAL A 90 -6.16 11.28 16.09
C VAL A 90 -6.50 12.21 17.24
N VAL A 91 -7.38 13.17 17.00
CA VAL A 91 -7.82 14.19 17.96
C VAL A 91 -9.26 14.00 18.43
N LEU A 92 -10.03 13.18 17.72
CA LEU A 92 -11.41 12.85 18.06
C LEU A 92 -11.72 11.40 17.65
N HIS A 93 -12.33 10.64 18.54
CA HIS A 93 -12.92 9.35 18.23
C HIS A 93 -14.44 9.51 18.14
N VAL A 94 -15.01 9.28 16.98
CA VAL A 94 -16.42 9.40 16.67
C VAL A 94 -17.06 8.02 16.72
N VAL A 95 -18.12 7.84 17.50
CA VAL A 95 -18.82 6.56 17.60
C VAL A 95 -20.33 6.76 17.43
N LEU A 96 -21.02 5.76 16.90
CA LEU A 96 -22.47 5.84 16.81
C LEU A 96 -23.12 5.78 18.19
N GLU A 97 -22.74 4.78 18.98
CA GLU A 97 -23.30 4.50 20.30
C GLU A 97 -22.19 4.18 21.32
N ARG A 98 -22.43 4.49 22.57
CA ARG A 98 -21.51 4.18 23.66
C ARG A 98 -22.21 3.27 24.67
N PRO A 99 -21.92 1.97 24.73
CA PRO A 99 -22.40 1.10 25.78
C PRO A 99 -21.95 1.57 27.16
N SER A 100 -22.83 1.48 28.16
CA SER A 100 -22.51 1.87 29.53
C SER A 100 -21.31 1.10 30.08
N GLY A 101 -20.38 1.80 30.73
CA GLY A 101 -19.22 1.20 31.39
C GLY A 101 -18.00 0.97 30.53
N VAL A 102 -17.99 1.42 29.28
CA VAL A 102 -16.89 1.19 28.37
C VAL A 102 -15.89 2.35 28.32
N GLY A 103 -14.70 1.96 28.38
CA GLY A 103 -13.36 2.50 28.46
C GLY A 103 -13.01 3.81 27.76
N VAL A 104 -11.82 4.24 28.10
CA VAL A 104 -11.15 5.45 27.61
C VAL A 104 -10.45 5.13 26.29
N THR A 105 -10.60 6.00 25.28
CA THR A 105 -9.84 5.90 24.04
C THR A 105 -8.45 6.51 24.25
N VAL A 106 -7.40 5.70 24.03
CA VAL A 106 -6.00 6.10 24.23
C VAL A 106 -5.18 5.74 23.00
N VAL A 107 -4.32 6.64 22.53
CA VAL A 107 -3.35 6.35 21.48
C VAL A 107 -2.09 5.74 22.05
N ARG A 108 -1.24 5.17 21.20
CA ARG A 108 0.03 4.52 21.57
C ARG A 108 0.94 5.41 22.45
N SER A 109 0.91 6.72 22.26
CA SER A 109 1.67 7.67 23.09
C SER A 109 1.12 7.88 24.50
N GLY A 110 0.00 7.23 24.87
CA GLY A 110 -0.66 7.39 26.16
C GLY A 110 -1.62 8.57 26.25
N ARG A 111 -1.77 9.36 25.17
CA ARG A 111 -2.69 10.50 25.13
C ARG A 111 -4.14 10.02 25.03
N HIS A 112 -5.02 10.56 25.90
CA HIS A 112 -6.45 10.36 25.83
C HIS A 112 -7.07 11.10 24.66
N ILE A 113 -8.01 10.48 23.98
CA ILE A 113 -8.76 11.07 22.87
C ILE A 113 -10.20 11.31 23.32
N PRO A 114 -10.73 12.54 23.14
CA PRO A 114 -12.15 12.82 23.33
C PRO A 114 -13.03 11.94 22.44
N VAL A 115 -14.18 11.55 22.94
CA VAL A 115 -15.16 10.72 22.22
C VAL A 115 -16.40 11.54 21.92
N LEU A 116 -16.86 11.54 20.66
CA LEU A 116 -18.17 12.06 20.26
C LEU A 116 -19.11 10.88 19.99
N VAL A 117 -20.24 10.85 20.69
CA VAL A 117 -21.33 9.90 20.40
C VAL A 117 -22.29 10.56 19.43
N LEU A 118 -22.49 9.99 18.23
CA LEU A 118 -23.27 10.60 17.15
C LEU A 118 -24.78 10.54 17.37
N GLU A 119 -25.27 9.43 17.90
CA GLU A 119 -26.71 9.15 17.97
C GLU A 119 -27.55 10.32 18.52
N PRO A 120 -27.18 10.97 19.64
CA PRO A 120 -27.96 12.10 20.18
C PRO A 120 -27.93 13.35 19.30
N PHE A 121 -26.93 13.48 18.43
CA PHE A 121 -26.69 14.71 17.68
C PHE A 121 -26.99 14.58 16.18
N LEU A 122 -27.56 13.47 15.73
CA LEU A 122 -27.98 13.32 14.34
C LEU A 122 -29.03 14.37 13.97
N SER A 123 -28.88 14.97 12.79
CA SER A 123 -29.84 15.98 12.29
C SER A 123 -31.21 15.39 11.99
N GLU A 124 -31.27 14.10 11.66
CA GLU A 124 -32.47 13.36 11.32
C GLU A 124 -32.35 11.92 11.83
N SER A 125 -33.46 11.15 11.71
CA SER A 125 -33.40 9.73 12.07
C SER A 125 -32.35 8.99 11.26
N ILE A 126 -31.70 7.99 11.87
CA ILE A 126 -30.68 7.18 11.20
C ILE A 126 -31.22 6.49 9.95
N HIS A 127 -32.50 6.15 9.93
CA HIS A 127 -33.17 5.58 8.74
C HIS A 127 -33.28 6.59 7.60
N THR A 128 -33.66 7.81 7.89
CA THR A 128 -33.72 8.90 6.88
C THR A 128 -32.35 9.20 6.31
N LEU A 129 -31.33 9.28 7.17
CA LEU A 129 -29.94 9.49 6.73
C LEU A 129 -29.44 8.33 5.88
N TRP A 130 -29.83 7.10 6.21
CA TRP A 130 -29.52 5.93 5.38
C TRP A 130 -30.13 6.02 3.98
N GLN A 131 -31.41 6.41 3.87
CA GLN A 131 -32.07 6.60 2.59
C GLN A 131 -31.39 7.71 1.77
N LYS A 132 -31.03 8.83 2.40
CA LYS A 132 -30.27 9.91 1.75
C LYS A 132 -28.92 9.42 1.24
N THR A 133 -28.18 8.63 2.02
CA THR A 133 -26.89 8.07 1.63
C THR A 133 -27.01 7.18 0.41
N ILE A 134 -28.03 6.30 0.37
CA ILE A 134 -28.26 5.43 -0.79
C ILE A 134 -28.60 6.28 -2.03
N LEU A 135 -29.39 7.32 -1.86
CA LEU A 135 -29.73 8.22 -2.97
C LEU A 135 -28.49 8.96 -3.48
N ASP A 136 -27.70 9.52 -2.58
CA ASP A 136 -26.43 10.18 -2.88
C ASP A 136 -25.46 9.26 -3.62
N GLU A 137 -25.29 8.02 -3.13
CA GLU A 137 -24.44 7.04 -3.80
C GLU A 137 -24.93 6.69 -5.20
N ARG A 138 -26.24 6.58 -5.41
CA ARG A 138 -26.84 6.34 -6.73
C ARG A 138 -26.65 7.50 -7.69
N LEU A 139 -26.76 8.73 -7.20
CA LEU A 139 -26.55 9.94 -8.00
C LEU A 139 -25.06 10.10 -8.37
N HIS A 140 -24.16 9.82 -7.43
CA HIS A 140 -22.71 9.96 -7.65
C HIS A 140 -22.08 8.74 -8.36
N SER A 141 -22.73 7.56 -8.36
CA SER A 141 -22.23 6.37 -9.09
C SER A 141 -22.33 6.51 -10.60
N ARG A 142 -23.06 7.51 -11.11
CA ARG A 142 -23.15 7.85 -12.55
C ARG A 142 -21.99 8.70 -13.07
N GLY A 143 -20.83 8.65 -12.43
CA GLY A 143 -19.60 9.27 -12.93
C GLY A 143 -19.31 10.61 -12.27
N ALA A 144 -18.58 10.54 -11.20
CA ALA A 144 -18.24 11.65 -10.33
C ALA A 144 -17.16 12.62 -10.86
N LEU A 145 -17.04 12.78 -12.18
CA LEU A 145 -16.28 13.90 -12.71
C LEU A 145 -17.19 15.11 -12.76
N PRO A 146 -16.77 16.29 -12.22
CA PRO A 146 -17.60 17.51 -12.23
C PRO A 146 -18.09 17.95 -13.61
N CYS A 147 -17.45 17.45 -14.66
CA CYS A 147 -17.78 17.73 -16.06
C CYS A 147 -18.47 16.55 -16.79
N ALA A 148 -18.85 15.48 -16.09
CA ALA A 148 -19.43 14.28 -16.72
C ALA A 148 -20.70 14.60 -17.52
N ASP A 149 -21.53 15.50 -17.01
CA ASP A 149 -22.76 15.93 -17.68
C ASP A 149 -22.51 16.76 -18.94
N ARG A 150 -21.31 17.35 -19.07
CA ARG A 150 -20.91 18.14 -20.25
C ARG A 150 -20.17 17.30 -21.29
N ASN A 151 -19.79 16.08 -20.99
CA ASN A 151 -19.10 15.19 -21.92
C ASN A 151 -19.95 14.84 -23.16
N CYS A 152 -21.28 14.95 -23.07
CA CYS A 152 -22.16 14.74 -24.19
C CYS A 152 -22.01 15.83 -25.29
N ALA A 153 -21.41 16.98 -24.97
CA ALA A 153 -21.16 18.06 -25.90
C ALA A 153 -19.86 17.91 -26.70
N VAL A 154 -18.99 16.95 -26.32
CA VAL A 154 -17.74 16.71 -27.05
C VAL A 154 -17.98 15.72 -28.17
N PRO A 155 -17.63 16.06 -29.45
CA PRO A 155 -17.73 15.13 -30.56
C PRO A 155 -16.98 13.83 -30.27
N LYS A 156 -17.58 12.69 -30.57
CA LYS A 156 -17.00 11.37 -30.29
C LYS A 156 -15.66 11.15 -31.02
N GLU A 157 -15.56 11.71 -32.22
CA GLU A 157 -14.37 11.66 -33.06
C GLU A 157 -13.20 12.36 -32.37
N LEU A 158 -13.42 13.56 -31.85
CA LEU A 158 -12.40 14.29 -31.08
C LEU A 158 -11.96 13.53 -29.82
N LEU A 159 -12.92 12.92 -29.12
CA LEU A 159 -12.62 12.10 -27.94
C LEU A 159 -11.77 10.87 -28.31
N ALA A 160 -12.12 10.21 -29.43
CA ALA A 160 -11.38 9.05 -29.93
C ALA A 160 -9.92 9.42 -30.29
N ASP A 161 -9.74 10.52 -31.00
CA ASP A 161 -8.42 11.02 -31.40
C ASP A 161 -7.55 11.36 -30.16
N TRP A 162 -8.14 12.03 -29.17
CA TRP A 162 -7.44 12.31 -27.90
C TRP A 162 -7.05 11.05 -27.13
N ILE A 163 -7.97 10.08 -27.01
CA ILE A 163 -7.70 8.82 -26.34
C ILE A 163 -6.57 8.07 -27.06
N GLN A 164 -6.58 8.04 -28.39
CA GLN A 164 -5.54 7.42 -29.18
C GLN A 164 -4.20 8.11 -28.96
N HIS A 165 -4.15 9.45 -29.06
CA HIS A 165 -2.94 10.23 -28.83
C HIS A 165 -2.33 9.98 -27.45
N LEU A 166 -3.15 10.10 -26.40
CA LEU A 166 -2.71 9.85 -25.01
C LEU A 166 -2.26 8.40 -24.80
N SER A 167 -2.87 7.44 -25.51
CA SER A 167 -2.48 6.03 -25.44
C SER A 167 -1.12 5.78 -26.03
N VAL A 168 -0.80 6.41 -27.17
CA VAL A 168 0.51 6.35 -27.81
C VAL A 168 1.56 7.01 -26.94
N GLU A 169 1.30 8.23 -26.45
CA GLU A 169 2.21 8.95 -25.55
C GLU A 169 2.53 8.12 -24.29
N ARG A 170 1.50 7.52 -23.69
CA ARG A 170 1.69 6.63 -22.54
C ARG A 170 2.54 5.40 -22.87
N LEU A 171 2.37 4.83 -24.06
CA LEU A 171 3.18 3.70 -24.51
C LEU A 171 4.65 4.11 -24.68
N GLU A 172 4.90 5.24 -25.31
CA GLU A 172 6.26 5.78 -25.50
C GLU A 172 6.97 6.07 -24.19
N LEU A 173 6.26 6.64 -23.21
CA LEU A 173 6.79 6.85 -21.86
C LEU A 173 7.20 5.52 -21.19
N LYS A 174 6.40 4.47 -21.36
CA LYS A 174 6.72 3.13 -20.85
C LYS A 174 7.94 2.53 -21.58
N LEU A 175 7.98 2.66 -22.90
CA LEU A 175 9.11 2.15 -23.70
C LEU A 175 10.42 2.84 -23.33
N ARG A 176 10.41 4.16 -23.14
CA ARG A 176 11.59 4.91 -22.67
C ARG A 176 12.08 4.36 -21.33
N ARG A 177 11.18 4.22 -20.35
CA ARG A 177 11.53 3.67 -19.02
C ARG A 177 12.09 2.24 -19.09
N PHE A 178 11.52 1.38 -19.93
CA PHE A 178 12.03 0.03 -20.11
C PHE A 178 13.40 0.03 -20.77
N ASN A 179 13.62 0.85 -21.78
CA ASN A 179 14.90 0.98 -22.44
C ASN A 179 15.99 1.52 -21.51
N GLU A 180 15.67 2.52 -20.68
CA GLU A 180 16.56 3.03 -19.64
C GLU A 180 16.95 1.91 -18.68
N ARG A 181 15.97 1.16 -18.17
CA ARG A 181 16.23 0.06 -17.24
C ARG A 181 17.04 -1.07 -17.88
N LEU A 182 16.78 -1.40 -19.13
CA LEU A 182 17.54 -2.40 -19.87
C LEU A 182 19.02 -2.00 -20.00
N ARG A 183 19.27 -0.72 -20.29
CA ARG A 183 20.63 -0.17 -20.32
C ARG A 183 21.33 -0.24 -18.96
N GLU A 184 20.62 0.08 -17.87
CA GLU A 184 21.15 -0.06 -16.51
C GLU A 184 21.55 -1.52 -16.20
N LEU A 185 20.71 -2.50 -16.56
CA LEU A 185 21.00 -3.92 -16.36
C LEU A 185 22.25 -4.36 -17.12
N ALA A 186 22.37 -3.95 -18.39
CA ALA A 186 23.53 -4.25 -19.22
C ALA A 186 24.81 -3.61 -18.65
N GLN A 187 24.75 -2.36 -18.19
CA GLN A 187 25.89 -1.68 -17.56
C GLN A 187 26.32 -2.39 -16.28
N LEU A 188 25.38 -2.77 -15.39
CA LEU A 188 25.68 -3.50 -14.16
C LEU A 188 26.40 -4.84 -14.42
N GLN A 189 26.03 -5.53 -15.50
CA GLN A 189 26.73 -6.77 -15.88
C GLN A 189 28.17 -6.49 -16.34
N LEU A 190 28.39 -5.45 -17.14
CA LEU A 190 29.72 -5.07 -17.58
C LEU A 190 30.64 -4.69 -16.42
N PHE A 191 30.13 -3.98 -15.42
CA PHE A 191 30.88 -3.65 -14.20
C PHE A 191 31.29 -4.92 -13.43
N THR A 192 30.35 -5.84 -13.21
CA THR A 192 30.61 -7.10 -12.48
C THR A 192 31.59 -8.00 -13.21
N VAL A 193 31.61 -8.03 -14.54
CA VAL A 193 32.59 -8.79 -15.34
C VAL A 193 33.96 -8.15 -15.22
N ARG A 194 34.08 -6.83 -15.22
CA ARG A 194 35.35 -6.10 -15.07
C ARG A 194 35.99 -6.33 -13.69
N GLU A 195 35.22 -6.29 -12.62
CA GLU A 195 35.73 -6.53 -11.26
C GLU A 195 36.22 -7.97 -11.06
N ARG A 196 35.68 -8.94 -11.77
CA ARG A 196 36.11 -10.37 -11.73
C ARG A 196 37.35 -10.69 -12.56
N ARG A 197 37.82 -9.75 -13.39
CA ARG A 197 39.10 -9.94 -14.08
C ARG A 197 40.25 -9.78 -13.09
N PRO A 198 41.11 -10.80 -12.88
CA PRO A 198 42.22 -10.68 -11.95
C PRO A 198 43.15 -9.54 -12.43
N HIS A 199 43.58 -8.71 -11.47
CA HIS A 199 44.47 -7.58 -11.72
C HIS A 199 45.74 -7.96 -12.54
N ASN A 200 46.15 -9.20 -12.48
CA ASN A 200 47.29 -9.75 -13.20
C ASN A 200 47.10 -9.94 -14.73
N ALA A 201 45.86 -9.82 -15.23
CA ALA A 201 45.61 -9.92 -16.67
C ALA A 201 45.99 -8.63 -17.45
N LEU A 202 46.18 -7.52 -16.74
CA LEU A 202 46.54 -6.23 -17.33
C LEU A 202 48.05 -6.11 -17.66
N TRP A 203 48.89 -6.96 -17.10
CA TRP A 203 50.36 -6.89 -17.28
C TRP A 203 50.93 -7.76 -18.39
N ARG A 204 50.08 -8.47 -19.14
CA ARG A 204 50.51 -9.33 -20.24
C ARG A 204 50.18 -8.83 -21.65
N ILE A 205 49.84 -7.57 -21.78
CA ILE A 205 49.71 -6.96 -23.10
C ILE A 205 51.05 -6.27 -23.37
N GLU A 206 51.96 -7.00 -24.02
CA GLU A 206 53.12 -6.44 -24.71
C GLU A 206 52.62 -5.72 -25.95
N GLY A 207 52.09 -4.51 -25.77
CA GLY A 207 51.59 -3.64 -26.80
C GLY A 207 51.66 -2.19 -26.33
N ASN A 208 51.85 -1.27 -27.29
CA ASN A 208 51.91 0.15 -27.03
C ASN A 208 50.64 0.59 -26.22
N PRO A 209 50.73 1.41 -25.15
CA PRO A 209 49.57 1.93 -24.40
C PRO A 209 48.51 2.62 -25.29
N ASP A 210 48.89 3.08 -26.47
CA ASP A 210 47.99 3.72 -27.43
C ASP A 210 47.16 2.72 -28.26
N ASP A 211 47.48 1.41 -28.22
CA ASP A 211 46.74 0.34 -28.88
C ASP A 211 45.62 -0.26 -28.02
N LEU A 212 45.41 0.25 -26.82
CA LEU A 212 44.24 -0.13 -26.02
C LEU A 212 42.98 0.43 -26.71
N PRO A 213 42.03 -0.43 -27.07
CA PRO A 213 40.75 0.05 -27.59
C PRO A 213 40.18 1.05 -26.59
N PRO A 214 39.64 2.19 -27.04
CA PRO A 214 39.04 3.17 -26.17
C PRO A 214 38.03 2.48 -25.25
N PRO A 215 37.86 2.91 -24.01
CA PRO A 215 36.89 2.32 -23.12
C PRO A 215 35.53 2.41 -23.82
N HIS A 216 35.05 1.28 -24.38
CA HIS A 216 33.72 1.22 -24.98
C HIS A 216 32.69 1.53 -23.88
N ASN A 217 32.41 2.82 -23.72
CA ASN A 217 31.31 3.30 -22.87
C ASN A 217 29.95 3.10 -23.53
N GLU A 218 29.94 2.68 -24.79
CA GLU A 218 28.73 2.43 -25.57
C GLU A 218 28.34 0.98 -25.48
N LEU A 219 27.13 0.75 -24.95
CA LEU A 219 26.49 -0.56 -24.95
C LEU A 219 26.24 -1.01 -26.39
N SER A 220 26.76 -2.17 -26.76
CA SER A 220 26.44 -2.77 -28.04
C SER A 220 25.01 -3.32 -28.08
N GLN A 221 24.46 -3.49 -29.29
CA GLN A 221 23.16 -4.15 -29.44
C GLN A 221 23.14 -5.57 -28.83
N ARG A 222 24.30 -6.27 -28.86
CA ARG A 222 24.44 -7.61 -28.26
C ARG A 222 24.33 -7.57 -26.76
N ASP A 223 24.83 -6.53 -26.08
CA ASP A 223 24.71 -6.36 -24.61
C ASP A 223 23.26 -6.16 -24.21
N LEU A 224 22.49 -5.47 -25.04
CA LEU A 224 21.06 -5.24 -24.82
C LEU A 224 20.18 -6.46 -25.19
N ALA A 225 20.67 -7.34 -26.08
CA ALA A 225 19.94 -8.52 -26.55
C ALA A 225 20.05 -9.74 -25.61
N THR A 226 20.77 -9.63 -24.49
CA THR A 226 20.99 -10.73 -23.55
C THR A 226 19.66 -11.15 -22.91
N ARG A 227 19.29 -12.43 -23.05
CA ARG A 227 18.04 -12.98 -22.54
C ARG A 227 17.86 -12.72 -21.04
N GLU A 228 18.93 -12.83 -20.26
CA GLU A 228 18.90 -12.62 -18.82
C GLU A 228 18.44 -11.20 -18.42
N HIS A 229 18.77 -10.18 -19.24
CA HIS A 229 18.30 -8.81 -18.99
C HIS A 229 16.81 -8.67 -19.26
N TRP A 230 16.32 -9.34 -20.30
CA TRP A 230 14.89 -9.34 -20.63
C TRP A 230 14.07 -10.12 -19.62
N ASP A 231 14.55 -11.27 -19.15
CA ASP A 231 13.93 -12.05 -18.08
C ASP A 231 13.85 -11.21 -16.79
N GLN A 232 14.94 -10.52 -16.41
CA GLN A 232 14.96 -9.64 -15.25
C GLN A 232 14.00 -8.46 -15.42
N LEU A 233 13.94 -7.85 -16.60
CA LEU A 233 13.03 -6.75 -16.89
C LEU A 233 11.57 -7.19 -16.84
N LEU A 234 11.26 -8.38 -17.37
CA LEU A 234 9.93 -8.99 -17.24
C LEU A 234 9.55 -9.23 -15.80
N TYR A 235 10.45 -9.81 -15.01
CA TYR A 235 10.25 -10.02 -13.58
C TYR A 235 9.97 -8.72 -12.84
N GLU A 236 10.77 -7.66 -13.06
CA GLU A 236 10.56 -6.35 -12.46
C GLU A 236 9.21 -5.76 -12.86
N GLY A 237 8.80 -5.88 -14.12
CA GLY A 237 7.50 -5.42 -14.61
C GLY A 237 6.31 -6.16 -14.00
N LEU A 238 6.42 -7.47 -13.83
CA LEU A 238 5.38 -8.27 -13.14
C LEU A 238 5.28 -7.89 -11.67
N MET A 239 6.39 -7.75 -10.97
CA MET A 239 6.41 -7.34 -9.57
C MET A 239 5.86 -5.93 -9.39
N GLU A 240 6.21 -4.99 -10.27
CA GLU A 240 5.63 -3.65 -10.28
C GLU A 240 4.12 -3.68 -10.45
N GLY A 241 3.60 -4.52 -11.37
CA GLY A 241 2.16 -4.73 -11.57
C GLY A 241 1.46 -5.30 -10.33
N LEU A 242 2.09 -6.25 -9.65
CA LEU A 242 1.59 -6.81 -8.39
C LEU A 242 1.55 -5.78 -7.25
N GLY A 243 2.33 -4.70 -7.33
CA GLY A 243 2.31 -3.60 -6.37
C GLY A 243 1.03 -2.76 -6.43
N TYR A 244 0.29 -2.79 -7.54
CA TYR A 244 -0.82 -1.86 -7.83
C TYR A 244 -0.37 -0.40 -7.67
N SER A 245 -1.27 0.51 -7.27
CA SER A 245 -0.94 1.92 -7.08
C SER A 245 -0.17 2.20 -5.78
N LYS A 246 -0.49 1.49 -4.69
CA LYS A 246 -0.03 1.83 -3.33
C LYS A 246 1.26 1.14 -2.92
N ASN A 247 1.53 -0.04 -3.45
CA ASN A 247 2.73 -0.84 -3.11
C ASN A 247 3.68 -1.01 -4.29
N ARG A 248 3.55 -0.21 -5.35
CA ARG A 248 4.38 -0.28 -6.54
C ARG A 248 5.86 -0.16 -6.21
N GLU A 249 6.23 0.85 -5.45
CA GLU A 249 7.62 1.09 -5.07
C GLU A 249 8.22 -0.03 -4.20
N PRO A 250 7.58 -0.50 -3.10
CA PRO A 250 8.08 -1.63 -2.33
C PRO A 250 8.27 -2.90 -3.17
N PHE A 251 7.38 -3.21 -4.11
CA PHE A 251 7.53 -4.37 -5.00
C PHE A 251 8.72 -4.21 -5.95
N VAL A 252 8.95 -3.02 -6.50
CA VAL A 252 10.12 -2.73 -7.35
C VAL A 252 11.41 -2.82 -6.54
N ARG A 253 11.44 -2.30 -5.32
CA ARG A 253 12.61 -2.46 -4.43
C ARG A 253 12.87 -3.93 -4.10
N LEU A 254 11.82 -4.70 -3.83
CA LEU A 254 11.92 -6.12 -3.53
C LEU A 254 12.55 -6.89 -4.70
N CYS A 255 12.03 -6.76 -5.92
CA CYS A 255 12.55 -7.49 -7.08
C CYS A 255 13.96 -7.06 -7.49
N ARG A 256 14.37 -5.84 -7.19
CA ARG A 256 15.74 -5.38 -7.40
C ARG A 256 16.70 -5.90 -6.33
N SER A 257 16.23 -6.08 -5.10
CA SER A 257 17.01 -6.66 -4.00
C SER A 257 17.11 -8.19 -4.08
N VAL A 258 16.12 -8.85 -4.69
CA VAL A 258 16.07 -10.29 -4.97
C VAL A 258 15.93 -10.46 -6.49
N ALA A 259 17.03 -10.23 -7.22
CA ALA A 259 17.06 -10.40 -8.66
C ALA A 259 16.98 -11.88 -9.06
N LEU A 260 16.56 -12.19 -10.30
CA LEU A 260 16.45 -13.58 -10.79
C LEU A 260 17.77 -14.37 -10.63
N ARG A 261 18.91 -13.71 -10.78
CA ARG A 261 20.23 -14.33 -10.55
C ARG A 261 20.40 -14.86 -9.12
N GLU A 262 19.72 -14.29 -8.11
CA GLU A 262 19.80 -14.76 -6.73
C GLU A 262 19.12 -16.13 -6.56
N PHE A 263 18.04 -16.40 -7.29
CA PHE A 263 17.40 -17.70 -7.30
C PHE A 263 18.33 -18.75 -7.94
N ARG A 264 18.95 -18.42 -9.07
CA ARG A 264 19.94 -19.27 -9.75
C ARG A 264 21.16 -19.53 -8.88
N ALA A 265 21.71 -18.49 -8.26
CA ALA A 265 22.89 -18.62 -7.39
C ALA A 265 22.65 -19.51 -6.16
N GLN A 266 21.39 -19.61 -5.71
CA GLN A 266 20.99 -20.45 -4.59
C GLN A 266 20.37 -21.80 -5.03
N HIS A 267 20.31 -22.08 -6.34
CA HIS A 267 19.71 -23.28 -6.94
C HIS A 267 18.29 -23.56 -6.45
N ILE A 268 17.44 -22.53 -6.49
CA ILE A 268 16.05 -22.61 -5.97
C ILE A 268 14.99 -22.27 -7.02
N GLU A 269 15.35 -22.14 -8.31
CA GLU A 269 14.43 -21.76 -9.39
C GLU A 269 13.19 -22.64 -9.45
N ASP A 270 13.35 -23.92 -9.16
CA ASP A 270 12.27 -24.90 -9.16
C ASP A 270 11.61 -25.12 -7.80
N ASN A 271 12.13 -24.49 -6.74
CA ASN A 271 11.63 -24.65 -5.38
C ASN A 271 10.75 -23.46 -4.95
N GLU A 272 9.45 -23.58 -5.19
CA GLU A 272 8.47 -22.54 -4.89
C GLU A 272 8.50 -22.10 -3.41
N MET A 273 8.64 -23.05 -2.47
CA MET A 273 8.73 -22.74 -1.04
C MET A 273 9.96 -21.89 -0.72
N ALA A 274 11.11 -22.21 -1.31
CA ALA A 274 12.33 -21.46 -1.10
C ALA A 274 12.27 -20.07 -1.72
N ILE A 275 11.69 -19.94 -2.93
CA ILE A 275 11.43 -18.64 -3.58
C ILE A 275 10.52 -17.80 -2.71
N GLN A 276 9.40 -18.37 -2.25
CA GLN A 276 8.45 -17.69 -1.39
C GLN A 276 9.07 -17.22 -0.07
N ALA A 277 9.88 -18.08 0.56
CA ALA A 277 10.58 -17.75 1.79
C ALA A 277 11.59 -16.62 1.59
N LEU A 278 12.34 -16.62 0.49
CA LEU A 278 13.30 -15.59 0.16
C LEU A 278 12.60 -14.24 -0.10
N LEU A 279 11.54 -14.25 -0.90
CA LEU A 279 10.77 -13.03 -1.21
C LEU A 279 10.09 -12.44 0.02
N LEU A 280 9.35 -13.24 0.80
CA LEU A 280 8.69 -12.77 2.03
C LEU A 280 9.70 -12.34 3.09
N GLY A 281 10.82 -13.05 3.20
CA GLY A 281 11.90 -12.70 4.12
C GLY A 281 12.56 -11.39 3.78
N ALA A 282 12.90 -11.16 2.51
CA ALA A 282 13.46 -9.90 2.01
C ALA A 282 12.46 -8.73 2.11
N ALA A 283 11.17 -9.03 1.92
CA ALA A 283 10.08 -8.06 2.10
C ALA A 283 9.84 -7.66 3.57
N GLY A 284 10.39 -8.40 4.55
CA GLY A 284 10.10 -8.22 5.96
C GLY A 284 8.67 -8.61 6.37
N LEU A 285 8.00 -9.43 5.55
CA LEU A 285 6.59 -9.82 5.70
C LEU A 285 6.40 -11.30 6.04
N LEU A 286 7.43 -11.96 6.56
CA LEU A 286 7.28 -13.33 7.05
C LEU A 286 6.30 -13.39 8.23
N PRO A 287 5.30 -14.29 8.18
CA PRO A 287 4.36 -14.48 9.28
C PRO A 287 5.08 -14.90 10.57
N ARG A 288 4.60 -14.41 11.69
CA ARG A 288 5.11 -14.85 13.00
C ARG A 288 4.37 -16.11 13.46
N ILE A 289 5.09 -17.17 13.78
CA ILE A 289 4.53 -18.48 14.17
C ILE A 289 3.52 -18.35 15.31
N ARG A 290 3.74 -17.44 16.25
CA ARG A 290 2.85 -17.19 17.40
C ARG A 290 1.50 -16.56 17.04
N GLU A 291 1.41 -15.92 15.88
CA GLU A 291 0.22 -15.26 15.39
C GLU A 291 -0.68 -16.18 14.57
N VAL A 292 -0.24 -17.42 14.33
CA VAL A 292 -0.98 -18.42 13.55
C VAL A 292 -1.67 -19.39 14.50
N HIS A 293 -3.00 -19.49 14.40
CA HIS A 293 -3.80 -20.23 15.38
C HIS A 293 -4.02 -21.69 14.98
N ASP A 294 -4.24 -21.99 13.69
CA ASP A 294 -4.48 -23.35 13.24
C ASP A 294 -3.17 -24.15 13.07
N LYS A 295 -3.28 -25.49 13.20
CA LYS A 295 -2.13 -26.40 13.23
C LYS A 295 -1.44 -26.51 11.86
N GLU A 296 -2.20 -26.52 10.79
CA GLU A 296 -1.71 -26.71 9.42
C GLU A 296 -0.95 -25.48 8.94
N SER A 297 -1.54 -24.30 9.04
CA SER A 297 -0.88 -23.02 8.72
C SER A 297 0.35 -22.80 9.57
N ARG A 298 0.32 -23.21 10.85
CA ARG A 298 1.50 -23.12 11.74
C ARG A 298 2.63 -24.03 11.27
N ALA A 299 2.34 -25.24 10.79
CA ALA A 299 3.34 -26.14 10.22
C ALA A 299 3.96 -25.53 8.96
N PHE A 300 3.14 -25.01 8.04
CA PHE A 300 3.58 -24.32 6.83
C PHE A 300 4.49 -23.11 7.15
N VAL A 301 4.08 -22.24 8.08
CA VAL A 301 4.87 -21.06 8.47
C VAL A 301 6.21 -21.48 9.10
N ARG A 302 6.26 -22.59 9.85
CA ARG A 302 7.55 -23.11 10.37
C ARG A 302 8.50 -23.50 9.25
N LEU A 303 8.01 -24.18 8.21
CA LEU A 303 8.83 -24.55 7.04
C LEU A 303 9.31 -23.29 6.32
N LEU A 304 8.45 -22.33 6.07
CA LEU A 304 8.75 -21.07 5.41
C LEU A 304 9.84 -20.27 6.18
N VAL A 305 9.70 -20.16 7.50
CA VAL A 305 10.69 -19.50 8.36
C VAL A 305 12.02 -20.27 8.41
N GLY A 306 11.97 -21.62 8.36
CA GLY A 306 13.14 -22.48 8.26
C GLY A 306 13.93 -22.22 6.98
N GLU A 307 13.25 -22.23 5.84
CA GLU A 307 13.84 -21.90 4.53
C GLU A 307 14.46 -20.50 4.54
N TRP A 308 13.76 -19.50 5.03
CA TRP A 308 14.32 -18.14 5.12
C TRP A 308 15.61 -18.10 5.94
N LYS A 309 15.66 -18.75 7.11
CA LYS A 309 16.87 -18.78 7.95
C LYS A 309 18.08 -19.34 7.20
N THR A 310 17.86 -20.34 6.36
CA THR A 310 18.89 -20.92 5.50
C THR A 310 19.33 -19.93 4.42
N ARG A 311 18.39 -19.35 3.71
CA ARG A 311 18.64 -18.44 2.57
C ARG A 311 19.17 -17.07 2.98
N LYS A 312 18.76 -16.58 4.14
CA LYS A 312 19.23 -15.29 4.69
C LYS A 312 20.76 -15.22 4.80
N LYS A 313 21.46 -16.34 5.00
CA LYS A 313 22.92 -16.36 5.08
C LYS A 313 23.60 -15.91 3.78
N ALA A 314 23.00 -16.21 2.64
CA ALA A 314 23.50 -15.82 1.32
C ALA A 314 22.94 -14.45 0.87
N TYR A 315 21.83 -14.00 1.43
CA TYR A 315 21.18 -12.73 1.09
C TYR A 315 22.00 -11.54 1.61
N ARG A 316 22.43 -10.65 0.73
CA ARG A 316 23.32 -9.52 1.03
C ARG A 316 22.64 -8.15 1.04
N SER A 317 21.45 -8.06 0.46
CA SER A 317 20.71 -6.81 0.39
C SER A 317 19.99 -6.51 1.71
N ALA A 318 19.54 -5.26 1.87
CA ALA A 318 18.76 -4.86 3.04
C ALA A 318 17.36 -5.48 3.01
N ILE A 319 16.89 -5.95 4.16
CA ILE A 319 15.50 -6.40 4.34
C ILE A 319 14.61 -5.16 4.39
N LEU A 320 13.51 -5.16 3.63
CA LEU A 320 12.55 -4.09 3.65
C LEU A 320 11.83 -4.03 5.01
N HIS A 321 11.62 -2.80 5.49
CA HIS A 321 10.89 -2.62 6.74
C HIS A 321 9.37 -2.76 6.49
N PRO A 322 8.60 -3.42 7.37
CA PRO A 322 7.14 -3.58 7.23
C PRO A 322 6.38 -2.27 7.02
N ALA A 323 6.87 -1.15 7.56
CA ALA A 323 6.27 0.17 7.38
C ALA A 323 6.29 0.70 5.93
N HIS A 324 7.07 0.11 5.03
CA HIS A 324 7.05 0.46 3.61
C HIS A 324 5.80 -0.08 2.89
N TRP A 325 5.12 -1.07 3.48
CA TRP A 325 3.98 -1.73 2.87
C TRP A 325 2.67 -1.09 3.31
N GLN A 326 1.81 -0.79 2.35
CA GLN A 326 0.47 -0.28 2.59
C GLN A 326 -0.52 -1.46 2.64
N PHE A 327 -1.10 -1.67 3.81
CA PHE A 327 -2.16 -2.66 4.03
C PHE A 327 -3.50 -1.92 4.03
N PHE A 328 -4.23 -2.00 2.94
CA PHE A 328 -5.54 -1.39 2.79
C PHE A 328 -6.57 -2.45 2.38
N PRO A 329 -7.82 -2.29 2.79
CA PRO A 329 -8.88 -3.23 2.44
C PRO A 329 -9.06 -3.31 0.93
N THR A 330 -8.96 -4.51 0.38
CA THR A 330 -9.31 -4.82 -1.01
C THR A 330 -10.37 -5.90 -1.03
N ARG A 331 -11.23 -5.91 -2.04
CA ARG A 331 -12.20 -6.99 -2.24
C ARG A 331 -11.97 -7.66 -3.60
N PRO A 332 -11.62 -8.95 -3.62
CA PRO A 332 -11.27 -9.82 -2.48
C PRO A 332 -10.01 -9.36 -1.76
N SER A 333 -9.81 -9.83 -0.52
CA SER A 333 -8.62 -9.51 0.28
C SER A 333 -7.36 -9.94 -0.47
N ASN A 334 -6.51 -8.98 -0.78
CA ASN A 334 -5.30 -9.21 -1.59
C ASN A 334 -4.13 -8.36 -1.05
N PHE A 335 -3.73 -8.69 0.16
CA PHE A 335 -2.64 -8.00 0.85
C PHE A 335 -1.28 -8.25 0.18
N PRO A 336 -0.29 -7.35 0.38
CA PRO A 336 1.05 -7.49 -0.20
C PRO A 336 1.68 -8.87 0.01
N ALA A 337 1.55 -9.45 1.20
CA ALA A 337 2.10 -10.78 1.50
C ALA A 337 1.51 -11.88 0.60
N LEU A 338 0.21 -11.87 0.33
CA LEU A 338 -0.44 -12.83 -0.58
C LEU A 338 0.05 -12.66 -2.02
N ARG A 339 0.22 -11.43 -2.48
CA ARG A 339 0.74 -11.14 -3.82
C ARG A 339 2.20 -11.54 -3.98
N ILE A 340 3.02 -11.36 -2.94
CA ILE A 340 4.40 -11.84 -2.92
C ILE A 340 4.44 -13.37 -2.94
N ALA A 341 3.55 -14.03 -2.20
CA ALA A 341 3.43 -15.48 -2.25
C ALA A 341 3.02 -15.96 -3.67
N ALA A 342 2.05 -15.30 -4.31
CA ALA A 342 1.68 -15.61 -5.69
C ALA A 342 2.82 -15.33 -6.69
N ALA A 343 3.67 -14.34 -6.44
CA ALA A 343 4.82 -14.05 -7.29
C ALA A 343 5.81 -15.22 -7.37
N SER A 344 5.93 -16.07 -6.32
CA SER A 344 6.80 -17.24 -6.35
C SER A 344 6.46 -18.22 -7.48
N VAL A 345 5.16 -18.35 -7.77
CA VAL A 345 4.68 -19.20 -8.88
C VAL A 345 5.02 -18.59 -10.24
N LEU A 346 4.94 -17.27 -10.36
CA LEU A 346 5.28 -16.55 -11.60
C LEU A 346 6.78 -16.61 -11.89
N VAL A 347 7.60 -16.39 -10.87
CA VAL A 347 9.07 -16.43 -10.97
C VAL A 347 9.57 -17.78 -11.48
N LYS A 348 8.98 -18.87 -11.03
CA LYS A 348 9.31 -20.23 -11.48
C LYS A 348 9.11 -20.44 -12.99
N LYS A 349 8.30 -19.59 -13.63
CA LYS A 349 7.98 -19.72 -15.08
C LYS A 349 8.82 -18.82 -15.98
N ILE A 350 9.60 -17.91 -15.41
CA ILE A 350 10.55 -17.04 -16.10
C ILE A 350 11.91 -17.72 -16.22
#